data_65d0061bf778e0ef6bd42eb5557f3bee
#
_entry.id   65d0061bf778e0ef6bd42eb5557f3bee
#
_cell.length_a   1.000
_cell.length_b   1.000
_cell.length_c   1.000
_cell.angle_alpha   90.00
_cell.angle_beta   90.00
_cell.angle_gamma   90.00
#
_symmetry.space_group_name_H-M   'P 1'
#
loop_
_entity.id
_entity.type
_entity.pdbx_description
1 polymer ?
#
loop_
_entity_poly.entity_id
_entity_poly.type
_entity_poly.pdbx_seq_one_letter_code
_entity_poly.pdbx_strand_id
1 'polypeptide(L)'
;NLATCMTAFVLLGIGNTILQVSLNPLLTNVVKGDALTSSLTAGQVVKAVSSFCGPFIAAFAAGTLGNWQYLFPIFALITLLSAAWLMCTPIREEAEAPQASPVGATFALLKDRTVLLLFLGIVFVVGVDVGMNTVAPKLLIERGGYPVEQAGLGSSVYFVCRTVGALIGSILLVRMNDVRYFRIHIFAAIAAMAVLYFVQGTVGMLALVGLIGFACSSIFSVIYSTALKCHPEKANEISGLMI
;
A
#
# COMPACT_ATOMS: atom_id res chain seq x y z
N ASN A 1 2.43 22.80 -19.55
CA ASN A 1 3.61 23.41 -18.97
C ASN A 1 4.17 22.47 -17.90
N LEU A 2 5.50 22.19 -17.92
CA LEU A 2 6.15 21.26 -16.99
C LEU A 2 5.91 21.66 -15.52
N ALA A 3 6.03 22.95 -15.22
CA ALA A 3 5.82 23.48 -13.86
C ALA A 3 4.40 23.19 -13.33
N THR A 4 3.38 23.41 -14.16
CA THR A 4 1.98 23.10 -13.79
C THR A 4 1.78 21.62 -13.53
N CYS A 5 2.38 20.77 -14.35
CA CYS A 5 2.32 19.32 -14.17
C CYS A 5 3.00 18.89 -12.86
N MET A 6 4.19 19.39 -12.58
CA MET A 6 4.90 19.12 -11.32
C MET A 6 4.11 19.60 -10.09
N THR A 7 3.54 20.81 -10.15
CA THR A 7 2.70 21.34 -9.07
C THR A 7 1.48 20.43 -8.82
N ALA A 8 0.83 19.97 -9.89
CA ALA A 8 -0.31 19.06 -9.76
C ALA A 8 0.08 17.73 -9.10
N PHE A 9 1.22 17.14 -9.47
CA PHE A 9 1.72 15.91 -8.83
C PHE A 9 2.10 16.13 -7.36
N VAL A 10 2.70 17.26 -7.01
CA VAL A 10 3.00 17.61 -5.60
C VAL A 10 1.70 17.73 -4.81
N LEU A 11 0.70 18.44 -5.31
CA LEU A 11 -0.60 18.57 -4.65
C LEU A 11 -1.31 17.23 -4.48
N LEU A 12 -1.26 16.36 -5.51
CA LEU A 12 -1.80 15.02 -5.45
C LEU A 12 -1.09 14.18 -4.37
N GLY A 13 0.24 14.26 -4.30
CA GLY A 13 1.04 13.57 -3.29
C GLY A 13 0.70 14.03 -1.87
N ILE A 14 0.61 15.34 -1.65
CA ILE A 14 0.22 15.93 -0.36
C ILE A 14 -1.18 15.45 0.05
N GLY A 15 -2.17 15.54 -0.85
CA GLY A 15 -3.53 15.10 -0.59
C GLY A 15 -3.62 13.62 -0.25
N ASN A 16 -2.90 12.76 -0.99
CA ASN A 16 -2.85 11.32 -0.71
C ASN A 16 -2.22 11.02 0.67
N THR A 17 -1.15 11.71 1.03
CA THR A 17 -0.50 11.55 2.34
C THR A 17 -1.44 11.97 3.47
N ILE A 18 -2.09 13.13 3.36
CA ILE A 18 -3.06 13.60 4.36
C ILE A 18 -4.16 12.57 4.55
N LEU A 19 -4.73 12.03 3.47
CA LEU A 19 -5.78 11.00 3.55
C LEU A 19 -5.28 9.74 4.27
N GLN A 20 -4.09 9.23 3.93
CA GLN A 20 -3.56 8.02 4.57
C GLN A 20 -3.26 8.22 6.05
N VAL A 21 -2.65 9.36 6.41
CA VAL A 21 -2.31 9.69 7.81
C VAL A 21 -3.58 9.87 8.65
N SER A 22 -4.65 10.41 8.09
CA SER A 22 -5.90 10.67 8.82
C SER A 22 -6.82 9.46 8.90
N LEU A 23 -7.00 8.72 7.78
CA LEU A 23 -7.97 7.63 7.71
C LEU A 23 -7.52 6.37 8.47
N ASN A 24 -6.24 6.09 8.51
CA ASN A 24 -5.75 4.88 9.18
C ASN A 24 -5.92 4.93 10.71
N PRO A 25 -5.61 6.02 11.43
CA PRO A 25 -5.94 6.13 12.85
C PRO A 25 -7.45 6.15 13.10
N LEU A 26 -8.24 6.79 12.23
CA LEU A 26 -9.69 6.80 12.34
C LEU A 26 -10.27 5.39 12.36
N LEU A 27 -9.67 4.46 11.62
CA LEU A 27 -10.08 3.05 11.64
C LEU A 27 -9.91 2.43 13.03
N THR A 28 -8.94 2.85 13.84
CA THR A 28 -8.73 2.33 15.20
C THR A 28 -9.86 2.71 16.16
N ASN A 29 -10.59 3.78 15.88
CA ASN A 29 -11.75 4.20 16.67
C ASN A 29 -12.99 3.33 16.38
N VAL A 30 -13.05 2.77 15.15
CA VAL A 30 -14.19 1.95 14.70
C VAL A 30 -13.92 0.46 14.92
N VAL A 31 -12.68 0.01 14.69
CA VAL A 31 -12.28 -1.40 14.74
C VAL A 31 -11.19 -1.59 15.79
N LYS A 32 -11.46 -2.44 16.79
CA LYS A 32 -10.54 -2.71 17.90
C LYS A 32 -10.03 -4.16 17.89
N GLY A 33 -8.87 -4.38 18.52
CA GLY A 33 -8.32 -5.73 18.74
C GLY A 33 -7.80 -6.40 17.47
N ASP A 34 -8.05 -7.71 17.36
CA ASP A 34 -7.49 -8.54 16.28
C ASP A 34 -8.10 -8.24 14.90
N ALA A 35 -9.31 -7.67 14.86
CA ALA A 35 -9.96 -7.28 13.61
C ALA A 35 -9.27 -6.08 12.92
N LEU A 36 -8.47 -5.29 13.64
CA LEU A 36 -7.78 -4.11 13.09
C LEU A 36 -6.85 -4.49 11.93
N THR A 37 -5.99 -5.50 12.11
CA THR A 37 -5.05 -5.94 11.08
C THR A 37 -5.76 -6.44 9.83
N SER A 38 -6.83 -7.22 10.02
CA SER A 38 -7.67 -7.71 8.92
C SER A 38 -8.32 -6.56 8.16
N SER A 39 -8.87 -5.57 8.86
CA SER A 39 -9.53 -4.40 8.26
C SER A 39 -8.55 -3.51 7.50
N LEU A 40 -7.34 -3.27 8.04
CA LEU A 40 -6.27 -2.56 7.34
C LEU A 40 -5.85 -3.32 6.07
N THR A 41 -5.75 -4.65 6.14
CA THR A 41 -5.42 -5.49 4.98
C THR A 41 -6.54 -5.45 3.94
N ALA A 42 -7.81 -5.47 4.34
CA ALA A 42 -8.95 -5.30 3.43
C ALA A 42 -8.91 -3.94 2.72
N GLY A 43 -8.51 -2.87 3.42
CA GLY A 43 -8.26 -1.55 2.81
C GLY A 43 -7.18 -1.60 1.71
N GLN A 44 -6.14 -2.41 1.88
CA GLN A 44 -5.13 -2.61 0.81
C GLN A 44 -5.72 -3.33 -0.42
N VAL A 45 -6.70 -4.22 -0.24
CA VAL A 45 -7.42 -4.85 -1.37
C VAL A 45 -8.16 -3.78 -2.18
N VAL A 46 -8.90 -2.90 -1.52
CA VAL A 46 -9.62 -1.80 -2.20
C VAL A 46 -8.64 -0.90 -2.96
N LYS A 47 -7.51 -0.54 -2.35
CA LYS A 47 -6.44 0.23 -2.99
C LYS A 47 -5.88 -0.49 -4.22
N ALA A 48 -5.64 -1.79 -4.13
CA ALA A 48 -5.11 -2.59 -5.23
C ALA A 48 -6.10 -2.72 -6.38
N VAL A 49 -7.39 -2.94 -6.10
CA VAL A 49 -8.46 -2.96 -7.11
C VAL A 49 -8.56 -1.60 -7.80
N SER A 50 -8.52 -0.50 -7.06
CA SER A 50 -8.53 0.85 -7.62
C SER A 50 -7.33 1.08 -8.56
N SER A 51 -6.14 0.63 -8.16
CA SER A 51 -4.93 0.72 -8.99
C SER A 51 -5.03 -0.11 -10.26
N PHE A 52 -5.66 -1.29 -10.18
CA PHE A 52 -5.94 -2.14 -11.33
C PHE A 52 -6.95 -1.50 -12.31
N CYS A 53 -7.97 -0.81 -11.81
CA CYS A 53 -8.95 -0.11 -12.64
C CYS A 53 -8.38 1.10 -13.39
N GLY A 54 -7.30 1.71 -12.89
CA GLY A 54 -6.70 2.92 -13.47
C GLY A 54 -6.42 2.83 -14.98
N PRO A 55 -5.67 1.82 -15.47
CA PRO A 55 -5.41 1.63 -16.90
C PRO A 55 -6.67 1.45 -17.75
N PHE A 56 -7.70 0.79 -17.23
CA PHE A 56 -8.97 0.60 -17.93
C PHE A 56 -9.74 1.91 -18.07
N ILE A 57 -9.76 2.74 -17.02
CA ILE A 57 -10.35 4.07 -17.07
C ILE A 57 -9.59 4.97 -18.07
N ALA A 58 -8.26 4.88 -18.09
CA ALA A 58 -7.43 5.60 -19.06
C ALA A 58 -7.70 5.15 -20.50
N ALA A 59 -7.81 3.83 -20.75
CA ALA A 59 -8.14 3.27 -22.05
C ALA A 59 -9.57 3.68 -22.49
N PHE A 60 -10.54 3.66 -21.60
CA PHE A 60 -11.89 4.14 -21.83
C PHE A 60 -11.90 5.64 -22.20
N ALA A 61 -11.18 6.47 -21.43
CA ALA A 61 -11.09 7.90 -21.72
C ALA A 61 -10.45 8.17 -23.10
N ALA A 62 -9.38 7.44 -23.43
CA ALA A 62 -8.73 7.57 -24.73
C ALA A 62 -9.61 7.07 -25.90
N GLY A 63 -10.27 5.90 -25.74
CA GLY A 63 -11.04 5.26 -26.80
C GLY A 63 -12.42 5.89 -27.02
N THR A 64 -13.14 6.22 -25.94
CA THR A 64 -14.54 6.69 -26.02
C THR A 64 -14.64 8.22 -26.01
N LEU A 65 -13.80 8.90 -25.20
CA LEU A 65 -13.82 10.35 -25.08
C LEU A 65 -12.78 11.05 -25.98
N GLY A 66 -11.96 10.28 -26.70
CA GLY A 66 -10.98 10.79 -27.65
C GLY A 66 -9.72 11.40 -27.04
N ASN A 67 -9.61 11.48 -25.70
CA ASN A 67 -8.44 12.03 -25.03
C ASN A 67 -8.25 11.38 -23.66
N TRP A 68 -7.08 10.77 -23.44
CA TRP A 68 -6.71 10.16 -22.15
C TRP A 68 -6.69 11.16 -20.98
N GLN A 69 -6.55 12.45 -21.23
CA GLN A 69 -6.52 13.48 -20.18
C GLN A 69 -7.84 13.56 -19.40
N TYR A 70 -8.96 13.06 -19.96
CA TYR A 70 -10.21 12.96 -19.23
C TYR A 70 -10.18 12.02 -18.03
N LEU A 71 -9.11 11.23 -17.89
CA LEU A 71 -8.81 10.49 -16.66
C LEU A 71 -8.79 11.39 -15.41
N PHE A 72 -8.19 12.57 -15.49
CA PHE A 72 -8.07 13.48 -14.35
C PHE A 72 -9.42 14.03 -13.85
N PRO A 73 -10.31 14.56 -14.70
CA PRO A 73 -11.64 14.98 -14.24
C PRO A 73 -12.51 13.80 -13.77
N ILE A 74 -12.37 12.60 -14.33
CA ILE A 74 -13.05 11.40 -13.83
C ILE A 74 -12.62 11.09 -12.40
N PHE A 75 -11.32 11.04 -12.12
CA PHE A 75 -10.83 10.83 -10.76
C PHE A 75 -11.19 11.97 -9.81
N ALA A 76 -11.19 13.22 -10.28
CA ALA A 76 -11.64 14.35 -9.49
C ALA A 76 -13.11 14.18 -9.07
N LEU A 77 -13.97 13.77 -10.00
CA LEU A 77 -15.38 13.51 -9.70
C LEU A 77 -15.55 12.38 -8.68
N ILE A 78 -14.83 11.26 -8.83
CA ILE A 78 -14.86 10.14 -7.90
C ILE A 78 -14.40 10.60 -6.51
N THR A 79 -13.35 11.41 -6.43
CA THR A 79 -12.83 11.95 -5.16
C THR A 79 -13.84 12.87 -4.49
N LEU A 80 -14.50 13.76 -5.25
CA LEU A 80 -15.55 14.64 -4.73
C LEU A 80 -16.76 13.86 -4.21
N LEU A 81 -17.19 12.83 -4.93
CA LEU A 81 -18.30 11.96 -4.48
C LEU A 81 -17.91 11.19 -3.21
N SER A 82 -16.67 10.71 -3.12
CA SER A 82 -16.16 10.03 -1.93
C SER A 82 -16.07 10.98 -0.73
N ALA A 83 -15.64 12.24 -0.95
CA ALA A 83 -15.60 13.26 0.09
C ALA A 83 -17.01 13.62 0.57
N ALA A 84 -17.97 13.79 -0.35
CA ALA A 84 -19.36 14.04 0.00
C ALA A 84 -19.97 12.89 0.81
N TRP A 85 -19.67 11.63 0.42
CA TRP A 85 -20.10 10.47 1.19
C TRP A 85 -19.52 10.46 2.60
N LEU A 86 -18.22 10.75 2.73
CA LEU A 86 -17.56 10.81 4.05
C LEU A 86 -18.19 11.89 4.93
N MET A 87 -18.49 13.07 4.38
CA MET A 87 -19.17 14.15 5.10
C MET A 87 -20.59 13.77 5.57
N CYS A 88 -21.28 12.90 4.83
CA CYS A 88 -22.59 12.39 5.21
C CYS A 88 -22.54 11.22 6.21
N THR A 89 -21.34 10.65 6.45
CA THR A 89 -21.18 9.52 7.35
C THR A 89 -21.01 10.03 8.79
N PRO A 90 -21.91 9.66 9.73
CA PRO A 90 -21.79 10.09 11.12
C PRO A 90 -20.60 9.39 11.80
N ILE A 91 -19.50 10.07 11.91
CA ILE A 91 -18.32 9.62 12.65
C ILE A 91 -18.44 10.21 14.06
N ARG A 92 -18.39 9.38 15.10
CA ARG A 92 -18.30 9.85 16.48
C ARG A 92 -16.90 10.41 16.70
N GLU A 93 -16.80 11.73 16.74
CA GLU A 93 -15.60 12.38 17.19
C GLU A 93 -15.49 12.18 18.71
N GLU A 94 -14.34 11.75 19.21
CA GLU A 94 -14.08 11.78 20.64
C GLU A 94 -14.11 13.24 21.09
N ALA A 95 -14.80 13.53 22.18
CA ALA A 95 -15.13 14.88 22.65
C ALA A 95 -13.92 15.76 22.99
N GLU A 96 -12.74 15.21 23.05
CA GLU A 96 -11.47 15.93 23.14
C GLU A 96 -10.74 15.79 21.81
N ALA A 97 -10.73 16.87 21.01
CA ALA A 97 -9.83 16.95 19.87
C ALA A 97 -8.40 16.74 20.37
N PRO A 98 -7.68 15.70 19.92
CA PRO A 98 -6.33 15.47 20.37
C PRO A 98 -5.53 16.74 20.06
N GLN A 99 -4.89 17.30 21.09
CA GLN A 99 -4.01 18.45 20.89
C GLN A 99 -2.98 18.08 19.84
N ALA A 100 -2.81 18.95 18.82
CA ALA A 100 -1.85 18.70 17.76
C ALA A 100 -0.47 18.44 18.38
N SER A 101 -0.02 17.20 18.27
CA SER A 101 1.29 16.81 18.81
C SER A 101 2.39 17.53 18.04
N PRO A 102 3.36 18.16 18.72
CA PRO A 102 4.45 18.79 18.01
C PRO A 102 5.24 17.73 17.20
N VAL A 103 5.72 18.11 16.02
CA VAL A 103 6.49 17.24 15.12
C VAL A 103 7.65 16.53 15.84
N GLY A 104 8.26 17.22 16.82
CA GLY A 104 9.30 16.65 17.68
C GLY A 104 8.83 15.45 18.53
N ALA A 105 7.55 15.41 18.94
CA ALA A 105 7.00 14.27 19.68
C ALA A 105 6.84 13.04 18.77
N THR A 106 6.48 13.23 17.52
CA THR A 106 6.42 12.15 16.52
C THR A 106 7.80 11.51 16.32
N PHE A 107 8.84 12.31 16.10
CA PHE A 107 10.20 11.78 15.98
C PHE A 107 10.78 11.22 17.29
N ALA A 108 10.31 11.71 18.45
CA ALA A 108 10.72 11.15 19.72
C ALA A 108 10.30 9.67 19.91
N LEU A 109 9.25 9.23 19.19
CA LEU A 109 8.84 7.82 19.18
C LEU A 109 9.92 6.87 18.63
N LEU A 110 10.82 7.35 17.77
CA LEU A 110 11.95 6.57 17.27
C LEU A 110 12.98 6.22 18.37
N LYS A 111 12.90 6.82 19.56
CA LYS A 111 13.71 6.41 20.72
C LYS A 111 13.22 5.08 21.30
N ASP A 112 11.95 4.73 21.09
CA ASP A 112 11.45 3.40 21.43
C ASP A 112 11.98 2.40 20.40
N ARG A 113 12.74 1.41 20.87
CA ARG A 113 13.35 0.37 20.04
C ARG A 113 12.31 -0.41 19.23
N THR A 114 11.13 -0.64 19.78
CA THR A 114 10.06 -1.39 19.12
C THR A 114 9.51 -0.57 17.97
N VAL A 115 9.19 0.70 18.20
CA VAL A 115 8.70 1.62 17.18
C VAL A 115 9.73 1.82 16.06
N LEU A 116 11.01 1.97 16.42
CA LEU A 116 12.11 2.08 15.45
C LEU A 116 12.21 0.84 14.55
N LEU A 117 12.14 -0.36 15.13
CA LEU A 117 12.21 -1.60 14.34
C LEU A 117 11.01 -1.76 13.42
N LEU A 118 9.81 -1.41 13.89
CA LEU A 118 8.59 -1.43 13.07
C LEU A 118 8.65 -0.39 11.95
N PHE A 119 9.14 0.81 12.23
CA PHE A 119 9.38 1.85 11.23
C PHE A 119 10.35 1.38 10.14
N LEU A 120 11.50 0.84 10.53
CA LEU A 120 12.46 0.27 9.57
C LEU A 120 11.84 -0.88 8.77
N GLY A 121 11.02 -1.72 9.41
CA GLY A 121 10.26 -2.78 8.74
C GLY A 121 9.37 -2.23 7.63
N ILE A 122 8.65 -1.14 7.87
CA ILE A 122 7.83 -0.46 6.85
C ILE A 122 8.70 0.10 5.73
N VAL A 123 9.80 0.79 6.06
CA VAL A 123 10.73 1.34 5.05
C VAL A 123 11.23 0.23 4.11
N PHE A 124 11.63 -0.92 4.65
CA PHE A 124 12.12 -2.03 3.83
C PHE A 124 10.99 -2.66 2.99
N VAL A 125 9.80 -2.86 3.54
CA VAL A 125 8.67 -3.44 2.79
C VAL A 125 8.23 -2.52 1.65
N VAL A 126 8.10 -1.22 1.92
CA VAL A 126 7.79 -0.23 0.88
C VAL A 126 8.92 -0.16 -0.16
N GLY A 127 10.18 -0.25 0.29
CA GLY A 127 11.34 -0.33 -0.59
C GLY A 127 11.28 -1.55 -1.52
N VAL A 128 10.88 -2.72 -1.03
CA VAL A 128 10.66 -3.91 -1.86
C VAL A 128 9.53 -3.69 -2.87
N ASP A 129 8.41 -3.09 -2.46
CA ASP A 129 7.28 -2.81 -3.34
C ASP A 129 7.66 -1.90 -4.52
N VAL A 130 8.32 -0.79 -4.21
CA VAL A 130 8.80 0.16 -5.23
C VAL A 130 9.90 -0.48 -6.08
N GLY A 131 10.82 -1.20 -5.45
CA GLY A 131 11.90 -1.92 -6.13
C GLY A 131 11.37 -2.96 -7.10
N MET A 132 10.42 -3.80 -6.69
CA MET A 132 9.84 -4.84 -7.56
C MET A 132 9.07 -4.26 -8.73
N ASN A 133 8.38 -3.12 -8.53
CA ASN A 133 7.69 -2.44 -9.63
C ASN A 133 8.65 -1.96 -10.73
N THR A 134 9.87 -1.61 -10.35
CA THR A 134 10.92 -1.15 -11.29
C THR A 134 11.75 -2.33 -11.83
N VAL A 135 12.10 -3.27 -10.97
CA VAL A 135 13.02 -4.38 -11.30
C VAL A 135 12.35 -5.49 -12.08
N ALA A 136 11.06 -5.80 -11.81
CA ALA A 136 10.38 -6.90 -12.48
C ALA A 136 10.27 -6.72 -14.01
N PRO A 137 9.90 -5.54 -14.56
CA PRO A 137 9.97 -5.30 -16.00
C PRO A 137 11.39 -5.43 -16.55
N LYS A 138 12.38 -4.89 -15.83
CA LYS A 138 13.77 -4.92 -16.25
C LYS A 138 14.33 -6.36 -16.33
N LEU A 139 13.97 -7.21 -15.36
CA LEU A 139 14.32 -8.63 -15.39
C LEU A 139 13.75 -9.35 -16.62
N LEU A 140 12.51 -9.04 -17.02
CA LEU A 140 11.90 -9.62 -18.22
C LEU A 140 12.61 -9.18 -19.49
N ILE A 141 13.09 -7.95 -19.59
CA ILE A 141 13.85 -7.46 -20.73
C ILE A 141 15.24 -8.12 -20.74
N GLU A 142 15.99 -8.01 -19.66
CA GLU A 142 17.40 -8.37 -19.62
C GLU A 142 17.65 -9.91 -19.59
N ARG A 143 16.79 -10.65 -18.89
CA ARG A 143 16.94 -12.10 -18.72
C ARG A 143 15.92 -12.92 -19.50
N GLY A 144 14.71 -12.35 -19.69
CA GLY A 144 13.62 -13.02 -20.40
C GLY A 144 13.61 -12.76 -21.91
N GLY A 145 14.38 -11.78 -22.40
CA GLY A 145 14.38 -11.39 -23.81
C GLY A 145 13.07 -10.75 -24.30
N TYR A 146 12.25 -10.25 -23.39
CA TYR A 146 10.97 -9.63 -23.73
C TYR A 146 11.19 -8.24 -24.36
N PRO A 147 10.38 -7.88 -25.37
CA PRO A 147 10.36 -6.53 -25.89
C PRO A 147 9.83 -5.56 -24.82
N VAL A 148 10.28 -4.29 -24.88
CA VAL A 148 9.97 -3.26 -23.90
C VAL A 148 8.45 -3.08 -23.71
N GLU A 149 7.68 -3.22 -24.81
CA GLU A 149 6.22 -3.09 -24.82
C GLU A 149 5.52 -4.16 -23.96
N GLN A 150 6.12 -5.31 -23.79
CA GLN A 150 5.58 -6.43 -23.00
C GLN A 150 6.18 -6.54 -21.58
N ALA A 151 7.22 -5.79 -21.29
CA ALA A 151 7.92 -5.86 -20.01
C ALA A 151 7.02 -5.50 -18.80
N GLY A 152 6.00 -4.69 -19.03
CA GLY A 152 4.97 -4.37 -18.03
C GLY A 152 4.26 -5.57 -17.42
N LEU A 153 4.31 -6.74 -18.08
CA LEU A 153 3.80 -8.00 -17.51
C LEU A 153 4.42 -8.34 -16.15
N GLY A 154 5.70 -8.00 -15.94
CA GLY A 154 6.36 -8.23 -14.65
C GLY A 154 5.68 -7.49 -13.50
N SER A 155 5.43 -6.20 -13.67
CA SER A 155 4.70 -5.40 -12.67
C SER A 155 3.25 -5.86 -12.54
N SER A 156 2.58 -6.21 -13.66
CA SER A 156 1.20 -6.68 -13.63
C SER A 156 1.04 -7.95 -12.82
N VAL A 157 1.91 -8.94 -13.03
CA VAL A 157 1.91 -10.20 -12.25
C VAL A 157 2.16 -9.92 -10.77
N TYR A 158 3.11 -9.03 -10.44
CA TYR A 158 3.36 -8.62 -9.06
C TYR A 158 2.11 -8.07 -8.40
N PHE A 159 1.45 -7.10 -9.02
CA PHE A 159 0.27 -6.44 -8.44
C PHE A 159 -0.96 -7.34 -8.38
N VAL A 160 -1.19 -8.19 -9.39
CA VAL A 160 -2.28 -9.17 -9.35
C VAL A 160 -2.09 -10.13 -8.18
N CYS A 161 -0.90 -10.72 -8.06
CA CYS A 161 -0.61 -11.65 -6.96
C CYS A 161 -0.64 -10.94 -5.60
N ARG A 162 -0.21 -9.68 -5.52
CA ARG A 162 -0.33 -8.86 -4.33
C ARG A 162 -1.79 -8.60 -3.94
N THR A 163 -2.65 -8.33 -4.90
CA THR A 163 -4.10 -8.14 -4.67
C THR A 163 -4.73 -9.42 -4.13
N VAL A 164 -4.45 -10.55 -4.77
CA VAL A 164 -4.92 -11.87 -4.31
C VAL A 164 -4.37 -12.18 -2.93
N GLY A 165 -3.08 -11.91 -2.69
CA GLY A 165 -2.45 -12.09 -1.38
C GLY A 165 -3.09 -11.23 -0.28
N ALA A 166 -3.42 -9.96 -0.57
CA ALA A 166 -4.11 -9.09 0.38
C ALA A 166 -5.53 -9.58 0.69
N LEU A 167 -6.26 -10.05 -0.33
CA LEU A 167 -7.59 -10.63 -0.15
C LEU A 167 -7.55 -11.87 0.75
N ILE A 168 -6.68 -12.82 0.43
CA ILE A 168 -6.49 -14.04 1.23
C ILE A 168 -5.95 -13.67 2.61
N GLY A 169 -4.99 -12.75 2.70
CA GLY A 169 -4.42 -12.27 3.94
C GLY A 169 -5.45 -11.64 4.87
N SER A 170 -6.38 -10.85 4.34
CA SER A 170 -7.46 -10.26 5.15
C SER A 170 -8.35 -11.32 5.81
N ILE A 171 -8.62 -12.42 5.10
CA ILE A 171 -9.40 -13.55 5.62
C ILE A 171 -8.60 -14.36 6.64
N LEU A 172 -7.31 -14.63 6.33
CA LEU A 172 -6.45 -15.42 7.20
C LEU A 172 -6.16 -14.71 8.53
N LEU A 173 -5.96 -13.39 8.51
CA LEU A 173 -5.64 -12.59 9.69
C LEU A 173 -6.82 -12.47 10.68
N VAL A 174 -8.05 -12.83 10.28
CA VAL A 174 -9.17 -13.00 11.22
C VAL A 174 -8.94 -14.22 12.14
N ARG A 175 -8.24 -15.25 11.66
CA ARG A 175 -8.09 -16.55 12.34
C ARG A 175 -6.66 -16.86 12.77
N MET A 176 -5.68 -16.19 12.20
CA MET A 176 -4.26 -16.40 12.47
C MET A 176 -3.67 -15.27 13.32
N ASN A 177 -2.75 -15.64 14.21
CA ASN A 177 -1.97 -14.66 14.95
C ASN A 177 -1.07 -13.84 13.99
N ASP A 178 -1.08 -12.50 14.15
CA ASP A 178 -0.33 -11.53 13.32
C ASP A 178 1.16 -11.89 13.22
N VAL A 179 1.78 -12.27 14.34
CA VAL A 179 3.21 -12.62 14.39
C VAL A 179 3.53 -13.89 13.59
N ARG A 180 2.63 -14.90 13.65
CA ARG A 180 2.81 -16.13 12.89
C ARG A 180 2.64 -15.89 11.40
N TYR A 181 1.63 -15.10 11.03
CA TYR A 181 1.39 -14.69 9.64
C TYR A 181 2.62 -13.94 9.10
N PHE A 182 3.06 -12.91 9.81
CA PHE A 182 4.25 -12.13 9.46
C PHE A 182 5.48 -13.00 9.22
N ARG A 183 5.78 -13.91 10.16
CA ARG A 183 6.95 -14.77 10.10
C ARG A 183 6.94 -15.67 8.85
N ILE A 184 5.81 -16.30 8.55
CA ILE A 184 5.68 -17.17 7.37
C ILE A 184 5.89 -16.37 6.09
N HIS A 185 5.23 -15.23 5.96
CA HIS A 185 5.25 -14.43 4.74
C HIS A 185 6.59 -13.73 4.51
N ILE A 186 7.24 -13.23 5.55
CA ILE A 186 8.56 -12.59 5.40
C ILE A 186 9.64 -13.61 4.99
N PHE A 187 9.64 -14.81 5.58
CA PHE A 187 10.57 -15.86 5.17
C PHE A 187 10.29 -16.34 3.74
N ALA A 188 9.03 -16.48 3.35
CA ALA A 188 8.65 -16.81 1.97
C ALA A 188 9.12 -15.75 0.98
N ALA A 189 8.94 -14.45 1.31
CA ALA A 189 9.41 -13.35 0.48
C ALA A 189 10.93 -13.36 0.32
N ILE A 190 11.68 -13.48 1.43
CA ILE A 190 13.15 -13.52 1.41
C ILE A 190 13.66 -14.72 0.58
N ALA A 191 13.09 -15.90 0.80
CA ALA A 191 13.46 -17.10 0.04
C ALA A 191 13.16 -16.93 -1.46
N ALA A 192 11.98 -16.39 -1.81
CA ALA A 192 11.63 -16.15 -3.20
C ALA A 192 12.55 -15.11 -3.87
N MET A 193 12.93 -14.05 -3.17
CA MET A 193 13.87 -13.03 -3.66
C MET A 193 15.27 -13.63 -3.86
N ALA A 194 15.75 -14.46 -2.93
CA ALA A 194 17.04 -15.15 -3.05
C ALA A 194 17.06 -16.11 -4.25
N VAL A 195 15.98 -16.88 -4.44
CA VAL A 195 15.87 -17.81 -5.58
C VAL A 195 15.75 -17.04 -6.90
N LEU A 196 15.05 -15.88 -6.93
CA LEU A 196 14.90 -15.03 -8.11
C LEU A 196 16.26 -14.57 -8.68
N TYR A 197 17.25 -14.40 -7.81
CA TYR A 197 18.60 -14.04 -8.23
C TYR A 197 19.23 -15.10 -9.16
N PHE A 198 18.96 -16.38 -8.94
CA PHE A 198 19.55 -17.50 -9.68
C PHE A 198 18.71 -17.97 -10.87
N VAL A 199 17.42 -17.66 -10.90
CA VAL A 199 16.51 -18.15 -11.95
C VAL A 199 16.69 -17.37 -13.24
N GLN A 200 16.82 -18.09 -14.36
CA GLN A 200 17.02 -17.54 -15.71
C GLN A 200 15.78 -17.72 -16.61
N GLY A 201 14.86 -18.63 -16.27
CA GLY A 201 13.68 -18.91 -17.11
C GLY A 201 12.54 -17.91 -16.84
N THR A 202 11.90 -17.42 -17.90
CA THR A 202 10.80 -16.42 -17.81
C THR A 202 9.66 -16.86 -16.92
N VAL A 203 9.19 -18.11 -17.06
CA VAL A 203 8.09 -18.65 -16.25
C VAL A 203 8.49 -18.70 -14.76
N GLY A 204 9.71 -19.15 -14.48
CA GLY A 204 10.23 -19.16 -13.12
C GLY A 204 10.36 -17.76 -12.51
N MET A 205 10.85 -16.78 -13.30
CA MET A 205 10.93 -15.39 -12.85
C MET A 205 9.55 -14.80 -12.54
N LEU A 206 8.58 -14.98 -13.44
CA LEU A 206 7.21 -14.49 -13.21
C LEU A 206 6.53 -15.16 -12.02
N ALA A 207 6.72 -16.47 -11.84
CA ALA A 207 6.20 -17.19 -10.69
C ALA A 207 6.78 -16.65 -9.36
N LEU A 208 8.10 -16.40 -9.32
CA LEU A 208 8.75 -15.84 -8.14
C LEU A 208 8.37 -14.38 -7.89
N VAL A 209 8.27 -13.57 -8.93
CA VAL A 209 7.76 -12.17 -8.84
C VAL A 209 6.34 -12.17 -8.26
N GLY A 210 5.47 -13.07 -8.74
CA GLY A 210 4.13 -13.24 -8.20
C GLY A 210 4.13 -13.70 -6.74
N LEU A 211 4.98 -14.65 -6.38
CA LEU A 211 5.12 -15.13 -5.00
C LEU A 211 5.61 -14.03 -4.06
N ILE A 212 6.55 -13.20 -4.48
CA ILE A 212 7.02 -12.04 -3.72
C ILE A 212 5.87 -11.05 -3.51
N GLY A 213 5.11 -10.72 -4.58
CA GLY A 213 3.94 -9.85 -4.48
C GLY A 213 2.90 -10.40 -3.50
N PHE A 214 2.59 -11.69 -3.59
CA PHE A 214 1.68 -12.38 -2.68
C PHE A 214 2.17 -12.31 -1.22
N ALA A 215 3.44 -12.64 -0.98
CA ALA A 215 4.01 -12.67 0.35
C ALA A 215 4.11 -11.26 0.98
N CYS A 216 4.46 -10.23 0.21
CA CYS A 216 4.56 -8.86 0.70
C CYS A 216 3.21 -8.15 0.90
N SER A 217 2.11 -8.71 0.40
CA SER A 217 0.81 -8.06 0.30
C SER A 217 0.27 -7.46 1.60
N SER A 218 0.37 -8.19 2.71
CA SER A 218 -0.22 -7.82 4.01
C SER A 218 0.81 -7.45 5.07
N ILE A 219 2.12 -7.55 4.75
CA ILE A 219 3.19 -7.29 5.74
C ILE A 219 3.13 -5.86 6.26
N PHE A 220 2.89 -4.88 5.38
CA PHE A 220 2.68 -3.49 5.79
C PHE A 220 1.56 -3.37 6.84
N SER A 221 0.39 -3.95 6.57
CA SER A 221 -0.76 -3.88 7.48
C SER A 221 -0.48 -4.53 8.83
N VAL A 222 0.27 -5.64 8.84
CA VAL A 222 0.65 -6.33 10.09
C VAL A 222 1.60 -5.46 10.92
N ILE A 223 2.65 -4.90 10.30
CA ILE A 223 3.61 -4.03 11.00
C ILE A 223 2.89 -2.79 11.52
N TYR A 224 2.09 -2.14 10.67
CA TYR A 224 1.38 -0.91 11.01
C TYR A 224 0.36 -1.13 12.14
N SER A 225 -0.45 -2.18 12.07
CA SER A 225 -1.40 -2.51 13.14
C SER A 225 -0.69 -2.87 14.45
N THR A 226 0.46 -3.54 14.37
CA THR A 226 1.28 -3.83 15.56
C THR A 226 1.78 -2.55 16.22
N ALA A 227 2.25 -1.59 15.43
CA ALA A 227 2.68 -0.30 15.94
C ALA A 227 1.54 0.47 16.62
N LEU A 228 0.35 0.49 16.02
CA LEU A 228 -0.84 1.11 16.63
C LEU A 228 -1.27 0.40 17.92
N LYS A 229 -1.14 -0.93 17.99
CA LYS A 229 -1.45 -1.71 19.20
C LYS A 229 -0.44 -1.49 20.33
N CYS A 230 0.82 -1.17 20.01
CA CYS A 230 1.85 -0.89 21.01
C CYS A 230 1.60 0.42 21.79
N HIS A 231 1.11 1.44 21.13
CA HIS A 231 0.85 2.76 21.72
C HIS A 231 -0.49 3.32 21.22
N PRO A 232 -1.62 2.77 21.69
CA PRO A 232 -2.95 3.21 21.24
C PRO A 232 -3.22 4.69 21.48
N GLU A 233 -2.64 5.25 22.56
CA GLU A 233 -2.77 6.67 22.96
C GLU A 233 -2.03 7.62 22.01
N LYS A 234 -1.13 7.11 21.16
CA LYS A 234 -0.32 7.88 20.19
C LYS A 234 -0.56 7.45 18.74
N ALA A 235 -1.77 7.00 18.44
CA ALA A 235 -2.11 6.47 17.12
C ALA A 235 -1.88 7.48 15.99
N ASN A 236 -2.12 8.77 16.25
CA ASN A 236 -1.92 9.84 15.28
C ASN A 236 -0.43 10.08 14.98
N GLU A 237 0.41 10.14 16.03
CA GLU A 237 1.85 10.30 15.88
C GLU A 237 2.50 9.09 15.20
N ILE A 238 2.07 7.88 15.55
CA ILE A 238 2.53 6.65 14.90
C ILE A 238 2.12 6.65 13.43
N SER A 239 0.89 7.03 13.12
CA SER A 239 0.44 7.15 11.74
C SER A 239 1.28 8.15 10.96
N GLY A 240 1.52 9.33 11.51
CA GLY A 240 2.35 10.35 10.89
C GLY A 240 3.82 9.96 10.71
N LEU A 241 4.32 9.04 11.58
CA LEU A 241 5.69 8.54 11.49
C LEU A 241 5.84 7.42 10.42
N MET A 242 4.82 6.57 10.28
CA MET A 242 4.90 5.31 9.52
C MET A 242 4.36 5.42 8.08
N ILE A 243 3.71 6.51 7.72
CA ILE A 243 3.17 6.81 6.39
C ILE A 243 3.94 7.94 5.72
#